data_57c0a62d4f2489c9512fad00c78bc8d4
#
_entry.id   57c0a62d4f2489c9512fad00c78bc8d4
#
_cell.length_a   1.000
_cell.length_b   1.000
_cell.length_c   1.000
_cell.angle_alpha   90.00
_cell.angle_beta   90.00
_cell.angle_gamma   90.00
#
_symmetry.space_group_name_H-M   'P 1'
#
loop_
_entity.id
_entity.type
_entity.pdbx_description
1 polymer ?
#
loop_
_entity_poly.entity_id
_entity_poly.type
_entity_poly.pdbx_seq_one_letter_code
_entity_poly.pdbx_strand_id
1 'polypeptide(L)'
;MSDTHIPLPERLRPRDLSEIIGQDHLLGEHAPLRQMIDQGHLPSIIFWGPPGVGKTTIALLLAQAIDRPFVSLSALNTGVKELREVIAESGDLLTPVVFIDEIHRFNKSQQDALLGAVEKGKITLIGATTENPSFEVNSALLSRCQVYTLNSLDSEAIQTLLNNALQ
;
A
#
# COMPACT_ATOMS: atom_id res chain seq x y z
N MET A 1 15.93 -20.18 -11.38
CA MET A 1 14.51 -20.23 -11.79
C MET A 1 14.33 -19.32 -12.99
N SER A 2 13.73 -19.81 -14.03
CA SER A 2 13.55 -19.05 -15.27
C SER A 2 12.31 -18.14 -15.20
N ASP A 3 12.48 -16.86 -15.50
CA ASP A 3 11.38 -15.93 -15.56
C ASP A 3 10.48 -16.14 -16.81
N THR A 4 10.86 -17.08 -17.68
CA THR A 4 10.15 -17.32 -18.94
C THR A 4 8.73 -17.88 -18.74
N HIS A 5 8.44 -18.47 -17.57
CA HIS A 5 7.12 -18.99 -17.25
C HIS A 5 6.22 -18.00 -16.52
N ILE A 6 6.74 -16.83 -16.18
CA ILE A 6 5.95 -15.79 -15.50
C ILE A 6 5.28 -14.92 -16.57
N PRO A 7 3.97 -14.68 -16.47
CA PRO A 7 3.27 -13.78 -17.40
C PRO A 7 3.92 -12.40 -17.44
N LEU A 8 3.89 -11.75 -18.60
CA LEU A 8 4.51 -10.44 -18.78
C LEU A 8 4.09 -9.39 -17.75
N PRO A 9 2.80 -9.24 -17.36
CA PRO A 9 2.40 -8.29 -16.34
C PRO A 9 3.11 -8.51 -15.01
N GLU A 10 3.33 -9.75 -14.60
CA GLU A 10 4.08 -10.04 -13.36
C GLU A 10 5.56 -9.74 -13.51
N ARG A 11 6.12 -10.00 -14.70
CA ARG A 11 7.51 -9.69 -14.98
C ARG A 11 7.80 -8.20 -14.93
N LEU A 12 6.80 -7.36 -15.22
CA LEU A 12 6.91 -5.91 -15.18
C LEU A 12 6.78 -5.33 -13.78
N ARG A 13 6.30 -6.11 -12.81
CA ARG A 13 6.17 -5.63 -11.44
C ARG A 13 7.54 -5.46 -10.80
N PRO A 14 7.79 -4.32 -10.13
CA PRO A 14 9.02 -4.13 -9.38
C PRO A 14 9.19 -5.19 -8.29
N ARG A 15 10.44 -5.60 -8.05
CA ARG A 15 10.76 -6.61 -7.04
C ARG A 15 11.29 -5.99 -5.76
N ASP A 16 11.70 -4.74 -5.80
CA ASP A 16 12.07 -3.97 -4.61
C ASP A 16 11.75 -2.49 -4.84
N LEU A 17 11.98 -1.68 -3.82
CA LEU A 17 11.63 -0.26 -3.87
C LEU A 17 12.43 0.52 -4.92
N SER A 18 13.66 0.10 -5.21
CA SER A 18 14.50 0.80 -6.18
C SER A 18 14.01 0.62 -7.62
N GLU A 19 13.20 -0.42 -7.87
CA GLU A 19 12.65 -0.69 -9.20
C GLU A 19 11.36 0.09 -9.48
N ILE A 20 10.78 0.77 -8.47
CA ILE A 20 9.56 1.54 -8.65
C ILE A 20 9.87 2.84 -9.38
N ILE A 21 9.14 3.07 -10.48
CA ILE A 21 9.38 4.18 -11.40
C ILE A 21 8.23 5.19 -11.27
N GLY A 22 8.58 6.47 -11.29
CA GLY A 22 7.61 7.56 -11.27
C GLY A 22 7.19 8.05 -9.89
N GLN A 23 7.76 7.45 -8.82
CA GLN A 23 7.43 7.80 -7.44
C GLN A 23 8.65 8.28 -6.63
N ASP A 24 9.58 8.94 -7.28
CA ASP A 24 10.83 9.41 -6.64
C ASP A 24 10.58 10.35 -5.46
N HIS A 25 9.49 11.12 -5.51
CA HIS A 25 9.12 12.02 -4.41
C HIS A 25 8.81 11.27 -3.09
N LEU A 26 8.48 9.97 -3.18
CA LEU A 26 8.19 9.13 -2.02
C LEU A 26 9.30 8.14 -1.71
N LEU A 27 9.89 7.55 -2.72
CA LEU A 27 10.77 6.39 -2.62
C LEU A 27 12.21 6.67 -3.09
N GLY A 28 12.50 7.91 -3.50
CA GLY A 28 13.86 8.33 -3.77
C GLY A 28 14.72 8.26 -2.51
N GLU A 29 16.04 8.22 -2.67
CA GLU A 29 16.99 7.98 -1.60
C GLU A 29 16.78 8.89 -0.37
N HIS A 30 16.41 10.14 -0.59
CA HIS A 30 16.21 11.13 0.47
C HIS A 30 14.74 11.41 0.81
N ALA A 31 13.81 10.66 0.20
CA ALA A 31 12.38 10.87 0.48
C ALA A 31 12.05 10.44 1.92
N PRO A 32 11.13 11.15 2.60
CA PRO A 32 10.80 10.84 3.99
C PRO A 32 10.33 9.40 4.22
N LEU A 33 9.50 8.87 3.34
CA LEU A 33 9.01 7.50 3.46
C LEU A 33 10.15 6.49 3.34
N ARG A 34 11.06 6.69 2.39
CA ARG A 34 12.22 5.82 2.22
C ARG A 34 13.11 5.84 3.46
N GLN A 35 13.30 7.00 4.07
CA GLN A 35 14.10 7.12 5.29
C GLN A 35 13.48 6.36 6.47
N MET A 36 12.15 6.44 6.62
CA MET A 36 11.44 5.69 7.66
C MET A 36 11.62 4.19 7.47
N ILE A 37 11.49 3.69 6.23
CA ILE A 37 11.66 2.29 5.91
C ILE A 37 13.08 1.83 6.20
N ASP A 38 14.08 2.62 5.85
CA ASP A 38 15.48 2.30 6.13
C ASP A 38 15.76 2.21 7.63
N GLN A 39 14.97 2.90 8.46
CA GLN A 39 15.02 2.81 9.92
C GLN A 39 14.15 1.70 10.49
N GLY A 40 13.49 0.91 9.65
CA GLY A 40 12.62 -0.18 10.08
C GLY A 40 11.26 0.29 10.59
N HIS A 41 10.85 1.49 10.25
CA HIS A 41 9.60 2.09 10.72
C HIS A 41 8.64 2.32 9.54
N LEU A 42 7.38 1.89 9.70
CA LEU A 42 6.33 2.11 8.71
C LEU A 42 5.10 2.71 9.39
N PRO A 43 4.73 3.95 9.06
CA PRO A 43 3.48 4.52 9.56
C PRO A 43 2.29 3.95 8.80
N SER A 44 1.07 4.14 9.32
CA SER A 44 -0.14 3.90 8.53
C SER A 44 -0.26 4.99 7.45
N ILE A 45 -0.68 4.59 6.26
CA ILE A 45 -0.60 5.42 5.05
C ILE A 45 -1.90 5.32 4.26
N ILE A 46 -2.27 6.41 3.62
CA ILE A 46 -3.27 6.42 2.55
C ILE A 46 -2.57 6.85 1.26
N PHE A 47 -2.60 5.99 0.25
CA PHE A 47 -2.11 6.33 -1.08
C PHE A 47 -3.28 6.85 -1.93
N TRP A 48 -3.14 8.05 -2.44
CA TRP A 48 -4.11 8.69 -3.32
C TRP A 48 -3.50 8.86 -4.70
N GLY A 49 -4.12 8.27 -5.70
CA GLY A 49 -3.64 8.41 -7.07
C GLY A 49 -4.49 7.62 -8.05
N PRO A 50 -4.27 7.86 -9.35
CA PRO A 50 -5.04 7.17 -10.38
C PRO A 50 -4.75 5.67 -10.40
N PRO A 51 -5.63 4.87 -11.02
CA PRO A 51 -5.37 3.44 -11.15
C PRO A 51 -4.11 3.19 -11.99
N GLY A 52 -3.46 2.06 -11.76
CA GLY A 52 -2.29 1.66 -12.55
C GLY A 52 -0.97 2.29 -12.14
N VAL A 53 -0.91 3.01 -11.01
CA VAL A 53 0.35 3.60 -10.51
C VAL A 53 1.14 2.65 -9.60
N GLY A 54 0.64 1.44 -9.35
CA GLY A 54 1.36 0.43 -8.56
C GLY A 54 1.14 0.51 -7.06
N LYS A 55 0.00 1.01 -6.59
CA LYS A 55 -0.29 1.15 -5.15
C LYS A 55 -0.15 -0.18 -4.40
N THR A 56 -0.70 -1.26 -4.93
CA THR A 56 -0.60 -2.59 -4.32
C THR A 56 0.85 -3.06 -4.25
N THR A 57 1.58 -2.89 -5.34
CA THR A 57 2.98 -3.30 -5.44
C THR A 57 3.85 -2.53 -4.45
N ILE A 58 3.64 -1.23 -4.34
CA ILE A 58 4.38 -0.39 -3.39
C ILE A 58 4.10 -0.85 -1.96
N ALA A 59 2.83 -1.10 -1.62
CA ALA A 59 2.46 -1.56 -0.29
C ALA A 59 3.13 -2.90 0.06
N LEU A 60 3.12 -3.85 -0.86
CA LEU A 60 3.77 -5.14 -0.66
C LEU A 60 5.28 -4.97 -0.43
N LEU A 61 5.93 -4.15 -1.24
CA LEU A 61 7.37 -3.94 -1.11
C LEU A 61 7.73 -3.22 0.19
N LEU A 62 6.90 -2.29 0.66
CA LEU A 62 7.10 -1.64 1.94
C LEU A 62 7.02 -2.65 3.09
N ALA A 63 6.04 -3.56 3.05
CA ALA A 63 5.91 -4.61 4.06
C ALA A 63 7.12 -5.55 4.04
N GLN A 64 7.58 -5.93 2.85
CA GLN A 64 8.76 -6.79 2.72
C GLN A 64 10.03 -6.10 3.22
N ALA A 65 10.16 -4.80 2.97
CA ALA A 65 11.34 -4.03 3.39
C ALA A 65 11.50 -3.96 4.90
N ILE A 66 10.41 -4.01 5.66
CA ILE A 66 10.43 -4.02 7.12
C ILE A 66 10.16 -5.40 7.72
N ASP A 67 10.10 -6.43 6.87
CA ASP A 67 9.93 -7.83 7.27
C ASP A 67 8.65 -8.05 8.10
N ARG A 68 7.54 -7.54 7.59
CA ARG A 68 6.21 -7.68 8.22
C ARG A 68 5.28 -8.53 7.37
N PRO A 69 4.37 -9.30 7.98
CA PRO A 69 3.32 -10.00 7.23
C PRO A 69 2.47 -9.01 6.43
N PHE A 70 1.98 -9.43 5.27
CA PHE A 70 1.18 -8.61 4.38
C PHE A 70 -0.15 -9.28 4.09
N VAL A 71 -1.25 -8.54 4.28
CA VAL A 71 -2.61 -8.99 3.94
C VAL A 71 -3.20 -7.96 3.00
N SER A 72 -3.71 -8.41 1.86
CA SER A 72 -4.35 -7.54 0.87
C SER A 72 -5.85 -7.80 0.81
N LEU A 73 -6.64 -6.75 0.98
CA LEU A 73 -8.10 -6.81 0.94
C LEU A 73 -8.62 -5.75 -0.04
N SER A 74 -9.77 -6.05 -0.65
CA SER A 74 -10.49 -5.05 -1.46
C SER A 74 -11.74 -4.62 -0.72
N ALA A 75 -11.94 -3.31 -0.58
CA ALA A 75 -13.14 -2.77 0.05
C ALA A 75 -14.42 -3.12 -0.72
N LEU A 76 -14.30 -3.42 -2.02
CA LEU A 76 -15.45 -3.84 -2.83
C LEU A 76 -15.97 -5.23 -2.44
N ASN A 77 -15.09 -6.10 -1.93
CA ASN A 77 -15.41 -7.51 -1.67
C ASN A 77 -15.34 -7.91 -0.20
N THR A 78 -14.91 -7.01 0.68
CA THR A 78 -14.70 -7.32 2.10
C THR A 78 -15.81 -6.75 2.96
N GLY A 79 -16.54 -7.62 3.65
CA GLY A 79 -17.54 -7.20 4.63
C GLY A 79 -16.91 -6.84 5.97
N VAL A 80 -17.69 -6.24 6.86
CA VAL A 80 -17.22 -5.84 8.19
C VAL A 80 -16.80 -7.05 9.03
N LYS A 81 -17.50 -8.16 8.89
CA LYS A 81 -17.20 -9.40 9.62
C LYS A 81 -15.82 -9.95 9.19
N GLU A 82 -15.58 -10.03 7.88
CA GLU A 82 -14.30 -10.49 7.35
C GLU A 82 -13.15 -9.59 7.80
N LEU A 83 -13.38 -8.28 7.79
CA LEU A 83 -12.38 -7.32 8.23
C LEU A 83 -12.03 -7.52 9.70
N ARG A 84 -13.04 -7.71 10.55
CA ARG A 84 -12.84 -7.96 11.97
C ARG A 84 -12.10 -9.28 12.23
N GLU A 85 -12.37 -10.32 11.43
CA GLU A 85 -11.67 -11.58 11.52
C GLU A 85 -10.18 -11.43 11.18
N VAL A 86 -9.87 -10.68 10.12
CA VAL A 86 -8.48 -10.39 9.76
C VAL A 86 -7.76 -9.65 10.88
N ILE A 87 -8.40 -8.66 11.49
CA ILE A 87 -7.83 -7.89 12.60
C ILE A 87 -7.61 -8.80 13.81
N ALA A 88 -8.59 -9.67 14.12
CA ALA A 88 -8.51 -10.57 15.27
C ALA A 88 -7.42 -11.63 15.10
N GLU A 89 -7.16 -12.06 13.88
CA GLU A 89 -6.11 -13.04 13.56
C GLU A 89 -4.71 -12.42 13.51
N SER A 90 -4.61 -11.10 13.66
CA SER A 90 -3.31 -10.41 13.65
C SER A 90 -2.44 -10.95 14.77
N GLY A 91 -1.24 -11.40 14.42
CA GLY A 91 -0.32 -11.98 15.38
C GLY A 91 0.19 -10.98 16.42
N ASP A 92 0.49 -11.49 17.61
CA ASP A 92 1.00 -10.64 18.69
C ASP A 92 2.49 -10.31 18.54
N LEU A 93 3.22 -11.09 17.74
CA LEU A 93 4.67 -10.95 17.59
C LEU A 93 5.07 -9.89 16.57
N LEU A 94 4.36 -9.79 15.44
CA LEU A 94 4.65 -8.84 14.37
C LEU A 94 3.35 -8.18 13.94
N THR A 95 3.36 -6.86 13.93
CA THR A 95 2.21 -6.09 13.44
C THR A 95 2.12 -6.25 11.93
N PRO A 96 1.05 -6.89 11.40
CA PRO A 96 0.92 -7.07 9.96
C PRO A 96 0.60 -5.75 9.26
N VAL A 97 1.01 -5.67 8.00
CA VAL A 97 0.60 -4.59 7.10
C VAL A 97 -0.68 -5.05 6.40
N VAL A 98 -1.76 -4.33 6.61
CA VAL A 98 -3.05 -4.62 5.96
C VAL A 98 -3.28 -3.57 4.88
N PHE A 99 -3.27 -4.02 3.63
CA PHE A 99 -3.53 -3.18 2.47
C PHE A 99 -5.02 -3.25 2.12
N ILE A 100 -5.66 -2.10 2.03
CA ILE A 100 -7.08 -2.01 1.66
C ILE A 100 -7.19 -1.23 0.35
N ASP A 101 -7.50 -1.93 -0.73
CA ASP A 101 -7.75 -1.29 -2.02
C ASP A 101 -9.15 -0.68 -2.04
N GLU A 102 -9.29 0.49 -2.65
CA GLU A 102 -10.56 1.22 -2.74
C GLU A 102 -11.15 1.53 -1.36
N ILE A 103 -10.31 1.95 -0.40
CA ILE A 103 -10.71 2.18 1.01
C ILE A 103 -11.89 3.12 1.15
N HIS A 104 -12.08 4.05 0.20
CA HIS A 104 -13.20 4.98 0.20
C HIS A 104 -14.57 4.28 0.07
N ARG A 105 -14.59 3.01 -0.35
CA ARG A 105 -15.81 2.21 -0.46
C ARG A 105 -16.24 1.60 0.87
N PHE A 106 -15.39 1.62 1.88
CA PHE A 106 -15.78 1.14 3.20
C PHE A 106 -16.79 2.09 3.84
N ASN A 107 -17.81 1.50 4.51
CA ASN A 107 -18.78 2.27 5.27
C ASN A 107 -18.18 2.73 6.62
N LYS A 108 -18.98 3.46 7.39
CA LYS A 108 -18.53 3.99 8.68
C LYS A 108 -18.10 2.89 9.64
N SER A 109 -18.86 1.80 9.74
CA SER A 109 -18.53 0.69 10.64
C SER A 109 -17.19 0.05 10.31
N GLN A 110 -16.90 -0.12 9.02
CA GLN A 110 -15.64 -0.69 8.57
C GLN A 110 -14.48 0.26 8.84
N GLN A 111 -14.66 1.55 8.58
CA GLN A 111 -13.64 2.55 8.87
C GLN A 111 -13.38 2.67 10.37
N ASP A 112 -14.42 2.57 11.20
CA ASP A 112 -14.28 2.59 12.66
C ASP A 112 -13.50 1.37 13.16
N ALA A 113 -13.72 0.20 12.55
CA ALA A 113 -12.97 -1.01 12.89
C ALA A 113 -11.48 -0.85 12.56
N LEU A 114 -11.16 -0.25 11.41
CA LEU A 114 -9.78 0.05 11.04
C LEU A 114 -9.14 1.05 12.01
N LEU A 115 -9.88 2.10 12.35
CA LEU A 115 -9.40 3.10 13.30
C LEU A 115 -9.01 2.47 14.63
N GLY A 116 -9.89 1.63 15.19
CA GLY A 116 -9.61 0.93 16.44
C GLY A 116 -8.37 0.05 16.36
N ALA A 117 -8.20 -0.67 15.25
CA ALA A 117 -7.05 -1.54 15.06
C ALA A 117 -5.74 -0.75 14.93
N VAL A 118 -5.77 0.37 14.23
CA VAL A 118 -4.61 1.25 14.07
C VAL A 118 -4.22 1.89 15.42
N GLU A 119 -5.21 2.40 16.16
CA GLU A 119 -4.98 3.03 17.47
C GLU A 119 -4.37 2.06 18.47
N LYS A 120 -4.79 0.79 18.44
CA LYS A 120 -4.28 -0.23 19.34
C LYS A 120 -2.97 -0.85 18.87
N GLY A 121 -2.47 -0.46 17.71
CA GLY A 121 -1.25 -1.01 17.16
C GLY A 121 -1.36 -2.46 16.68
N LYS A 122 -2.57 -2.94 16.44
CA LYS A 122 -2.80 -4.31 15.96
C LYS A 122 -2.43 -4.49 14.48
N ILE A 123 -2.59 -3.44 13.70
CA ILE A 123 -2.23 -3.45 12.27
C ILE A 123 -1.52 -2.14 11.90
N THR A 124 -0.75 -2.20 10.83
CA THR A 124 -0.31 -1.02 10.10
C THR A 124 -1.16 -0.96 8.84
N LEU A 125 -1.92 0.11 8.69
CA LEU A 125 -2.84 0.25 7.56
C LEU A 125 -2.14 0.91 6.38
N ILE A 126 -2.32 0.35 5.19
CA ILE A 126 -2.03 1.04 3.94
C ILE A 126 -3.31 1.03 3.12
N GLY A 127 -4.00 2.15 3.08
CA GLY A 127 -5.19 2.31 2.25
C GLY A 127 -4.86 2.89 0.90
N ALA A 128 -5.58 2.49 -0.12
CA ALA A 128 -5.43 3.02 -1.47
C ALA A 128 -6.76 3.56 -1.97
N THR A 129 -6.73 4.70 -2.62
CA THR A 129 -7.94 5.32 -3.15
C THR A 129 -7.63 6.12 -4.41
N THR A 130 -8.59 6.13 -5.34
CA THR A 130 -8.59 7.02 -6.50
C THR A 130 -9.31 8.33 -6.21
N GLU A 131 -10.05 8.39 -5.09
CA GLU A 131 -10.84 9.55 -4.68
C GLU A 131 -10.09 10.38 -3.64
N ASN A 132 -10.41 11.68 -3.55
CA ASN A 132 -9.78 12.54 -2.56
C ASN A 132 -10.13 12.05 -1.14
N PRO A 133 -9.15 11.57 -0.36
CA PRO A 133 -9.42 11.00 0.96
C PRO A 133 -10.00 12.01 1.95
N SER A 134 -9.78 13.30 1.76
CA SER A 134 -10.37 14.33 2.62
C SER A 134 -11.88 14.32 2.61
N PHE A 135 -12.50 13.83 1.54
CA PHE A 135 -13.97 13.78 1.41
C PHE A 135 -14.54 12.39 1.67
N GLU A 136 -13.76 11.34 1.44
CA GLU A 136 -14.27 9.97 1.40
C GLU A 136 -13.81 9.11 2.57
N VAL A 137 -12.77 9.51 3.28
CA VAL A 137 -12.24 8.76 4.42
C VAL A 137 -12.59 9.51 5.71
N ASN A 138 -13.03 8.74 6.72
CA ASN A 138 -13.35 9.29 8.05
C ASN A 138 -12.17 10.13 8.57
N SER A 139 -12.46 11.33 9.05
CA SER A 139 -11.43 12.27 9.50
C SER A 139 -10.60 11.72 10.67
N ALA A 140 -11.21 10.94 11.56
CA ALA A 140 -10.49 10.33 12.69
C ALA A 140 -9.47 9.30 12.19
N LEU A 141 -9.85 8.47 11.21
CA LEU A 141 -8.93 7.52 10.59
C LEU A 141 -7.85 8.25 9.83
N LEU A 142 -8.23 9.26 9.06
CA LEU A 142 -7.30 10.04 8.25
C LEU A 142 -6.23 10.72 9.12
N SER A 143 -6.60 11.18 10.32
CA SER A 143 -5.66 11.82 11.25
C SER A 143 -4.60 10.86 11.80
N ARG A 144 -4.85 9.55 11.71
CA ARG A 144 -3.90 8.52 12.15
C ARG A 144 -3.00 8.03 11.02
N CYS A 145 -3.18 8.55 9.81
CA CYS A 145 -2.45 8.11 8.62
C CYS A 145 -1.69 9.27 7.99
N GLN A 146 -0.64 8.94 7.28
CA GLN A 146 0.02 9.89 6.39
C GLN A 146 -0.56 9.71 5.00
N VAL A 147 -0.90 10.82 4.33
CA VAL A 147 -1.45 10.78 2.98
C VAL A 147 -0.34 11.10 1.99
N TYR A 148 -0.15 10.21 1.03
CA TYR A 148 0.81 10.40 -0.04
C TYR A 148 0.08 10.35 -1.39
N THR A 149 0.37 11.33 -2.24
CA THR A 149 -0.16 11.37 -3.59
C THR A 149 0.80 10.62 -4.51
N LEU A 150 0.26 9.70 -5.30
CA LEU A 150 1.03 8.96 -6.30
C LEU A 150 0.75 9.54 -7.67
N ASN A 151 1.79 9.64 -8.48
CA ASN A 151 1.71 10.19 -9.82
C ASN A 151 1.43 9.11 -10.85
N SER A 152 0.71 9.48 -11.92
CA SER A 152 0.57 8.60 -13.07
C SER A 152 1.94 8.33 -13.68
N LEU A 153 2.14 7.14 -14.25
CA LEU A 153 3.34 6.86 -15.03
C LEU A 153 3.29 7.68 -16.30
N ASP A 154 4.36 8.44 -16.58
CA ASP A 154 4.50 9.17 -17.83
C ASP A 154 5.09 8.26 -18.91
N SER A 155 5.20 8.77 -20.15
CA SER A 155 5.72 8.00 -21.28
C SER A 155 7.14 7.53 -21.05
N GLU A 156 7.98 8.34 -20.43
CA GLU A 156 9.36 8.00 -20.13
C GLU A 156 9.45 6.89 -19.09
N ALA A 157 8.65 7.00 -18.04
CA ALA A 157 8.59 5.97 -17.00
C ALA A 157 8.11 4.63 -17.57
N ILE A 158 7.09 4.66 -18.44
CA ILE A 158 6.59 3.45 -19.11
C ILE A 158 7.67 2.84 -19.98
N GLN A 159 8.41 3.65 -20.73
CA GLN A 159 9.49 3.18 -21.59
C GLN A 159 10.60 2.51 -20.77
N THR A 160 10.97 3.10 -19.65
CA THR A 160 11.97 2.53 -18.75
C THR A 160 11.51 1.19 -18.19
N LEU A 161 10.23 1.10 -17.79
CA LEU A 161 9.65 -0.13 -17.28
C LEU A 161 9.67 -1.24 -18.33
N LEU A 162 9.33 -0.91 -19.59
CA LEU A 162 9.37 -1.86 -20.70
C LEU A 162 10.80 -2.33 -20.98
N ASN A 163 11.76 -1.42 -20.94
CA ASN A 163 13.16 -1.76 -21.15
C ASN A 163 13.66 -2.71 -20.05
N ASN A 164 13.27 -2.48 -18.82
CA ASN A 164 13.63 -3.37 -17.70
C ASN A 164 13.04 -4.77 -17.88
N ALA A 165 11.84 -4.86 -18.44
CA ALA A 165 11.20 -6.16 -18.70
C ALA A 165 11.89 -6.96 -19.81
N LEU A 166 12.56 -6.29 -20.74
CA LEU A 166 13.26 -6.93 -21.85
C LEU A 166 14.67 -7.40 -21.50
N GLN A 167 15.16 -7.01 -20.33
CA GLN A 167 16.47 -7.47 -19.82
C GLN A 167 16.37 -8.80 -19.04
#